data_cdae8b7f6079e76ad3d772ffcd4e0c57
#
_entry.id   cdae8b7f6079e76ad3d772ffcd4e0c57
#
_cell.length_a   1.000
_cell.length_b   1.000
_cell.length_c   1.000
_cell.angle_alpha   90.00
_cell.angle_beta   90.00
_cell.angle_gamma   90.00
#
_symmetry.space_group_name_H-M   'P 1'
#
loop_
_entity.id
_entity.type
_entity.pdbx_description
1 polymer ?
#
loop_
_entity_poly.entity_id
_entity_poly.type
_entity_poly.pdbx_seq_one_letter_code
_entity_poly.pdbx_strand_id
1 'polypeptide(L)'
;MPGGIAAGNGSRTVIHGSAARRPGRFDRPRRRLRAGLVQLLFAVAGLGLGLLLPRITAAPTVASSRVTETLIGVGFGVLGLVSIIFSLLFLVVQWAFSSLSPRLNLFRDDPIVWRTFGLAVGIFVFSVTAALVIGNDPEVSVIVPAAEVVGVLAALALIRTLQVKAFASIQLAPTLSDIAAHGRSILDDLYPQPGPGDTSPARLPPLLRAVTWPRRQAILQQLNLRRLLEAADGAVIVLRARIGDTLQEGVVVADLHGGDASDAAVLGALVTGQERTFQQDPLLAFRLLADIGLRALSPAVNDPATAVQVLDTMQGLLLPLVTRDLDVAEVADDAGAVKVVRALPSWDDYLRTALDDLIESGSQSPMVLLRAQALLTGLLNAAPPQRRSSITWRLHRAEELAAGNFPVIWRHAAGGDPA
;
A
#
# COMPACT_ATOMS: atom_id res chain seq x y z
N MET A 1 30.71 56.15 14.95
CA MET A 1 30.07 55.62 13.74
C MET A 1 29.64 54.20 14.05
N PRO A 2 28.32 53.88 14.08
CA PRO A 2 27.82 52.59 14.53
C PRO A 2 27.66 51.64 13.36
N GLY A 3 28.16 50.41 13.48
CA GLY A 3 27.93 49.30 12.58
C GLY A 3 26.60 48.61 12.87
N GLY A 4 25.74 48.56 11.86
CA GLY A 4 24.42 47.97 11.95
C GLY A 4 24.45 46.45 12.06
N ILE A 5 23.66 45.94 13.00
CA ILE A 5 23.32 44.53 13.16
C ILE A 5 22.21 44.23 12.15
N ALA A 6 22.50 43.44 11.12
CA ALA A 6 21.48 42.90 10.21
C ALA A 6 20.70 41.80 10.94
N ALA A 7 19.42 42.03 11.22
CA ALA A 7 18.49 41.02 11.66
C ALA A 7 18.22 40.03 10.51
N GLY A 8 18.68 38.79 10.69
CA GLY A 8 18.34 37.69 9.82
C GLY A 8 16.86 37.37 9.88
N ASN A 9 16.17 37.68 8.81
CA ASN A 9 14.75 37.38 8.61
C ASN A 9 14.62 35.87 8.33
N GLY A 10 14.38 35.07 9.39
CA GLY A 10 14.05 33.65 9.24
C GLY A 10 12.73 33.50 8.46
N SER A 11 12.86 33.20 7.19
CA SER A 11 11.71 32.93 6.33
C SER A 11 11.00 31.67 6.84
N ARG A 12 9.86 31.85 7.52
CA ARG A 12 8.90 30.78 7.81
C ARG A 12 8.49 30.17 6.48
N THR A 13 8.90 28.91 6.25
CA THR A 13 8.42 28.16 5.10
C THR A 13 6.98 27.72 5.40
N VAL A 14 6.03 28.59 5.07
CA VAL A 14 4.62 28.22 5.02
C VAL A 14 4.51 27.20 3.88
N ILE A 15 4.18 25.95 4.19
CA ILE A 15 3.80 24.98 3.18
C ILE A 15 2.50 25.50 2.57
N HIS A 16 2.62 26.34 1.55
CA HIS A 16 1.51 26.63 0.66
C HIS A 16 1.04 25.28 0.16
N GLY A 17 -0.25 24.98 0.37
CA GLY A 17 -0.87 23.75 -0.03
C GLY A 17 -0.40 23.33 -1.42
N SER A 18 0.64 22.53 -1.47
CA SER A 18 1.11 21.86 -2.68
C SER A 18 -0.13 21.35 -3.35
N ALA A 19 -0.36 21.73 -4.61
CA ALA A 19 -1.53 21.40 -5.41
C ALA A 19 -1.87 19.94 -5.17
N ALA A 20 -2.77 19.69 -4.23
CA ALA A 20 -3.17 18.36 -3.81
C ALA A 20 -3.60 17.65 -5.07
N ARG A 21 -2.80 16.68 -5.53
CA ARG A 21 -3.25 15.70 -6.52
C ARG A 21 -4.64 15.31 -6.06
N ARG A 22 -5.63 15.59 -6.90
CA ARG A 22 -7.06 15.39 -6.62
C ARG A 22 -7.21 14.11 -5.82
N PRO A 23 -7.79 14.15 -4.61
CA PRO A 23 -7.94 12.97 -3.79
C PRO A 23 -8.62 11.91 -4.64
N GLY A 24 -7.96 10.76 -4.82
CA GLY A 24 -8.52 9.65 -5.56
C GLY A 24 -9.90 9.38 -4.98
N ARG A 25 -10.93 9.56 -5.80
CA ARG A 25 -12.34 9.38 -5.49
C ARG A 25 -12.50 8.12 -4.65
N PHE A 26 -13.24 8.21 -3.55
CA PHE A 26 -13.66 7.11 -2.67
C PHE A 26 -14.07 5.85 -3.44
N ASP A 27 -13.19 4.84 -3.58
CA ASP A 27 -13.34 3.84 -4.63
C ASP A 27 -13.55 2.39 -4.13
N ARG A 28 -13.72 2.14 -2.82
CA ARG A 28 -13.84 0.74 -2.35
C ARG A 28 -15.19 0.05 -2.62
N PRO A 29 -16.39 0.63 -2.40
CA PRO A 29 -17.62 -0.01 -2.82
C PRO A 29 -17.78 -0.05 -4.35
N ARG A 30 -17.19 0.95 -5.05
CA ARG A 30 -17.25 1.02 -6.52
C ARG A 30 -16.33 0.02 -7.24
N ARG A 31 -15.27 -0.51 -6.62
CA ARG A 31 -14.38 -1.49 -7.29
C ARG A 31 -15.04 -2.84 -7.49
N ARG A 32 -15.77 -3.37 -6.49
CA ARG A 32 -16.55 -4.62 -6.64
C ARG A 32 -17.68 -4.48 -7.65
N LEU A 33 -18.34 -3.34 -7.67
CA LEU A 33 -19.36 -3.01 -8.70
C LEU A 33 -18.72 -2.91 -10.08
N ARG A 34 -17.54 -2.32 -10.21
CA ARG A 34 -16.78 -2.24 -11.48
C ARG A 34 -16.35 -3.61 -11.98
N ALA A 35 -15.95 -4.54 -11.11
CA ALA A 35 -15.61 -5.90 -11.51
C ALA A 35 -16.81 -6.64 -12.12
N GLY A 36 -17.96 -6.59 -11.47
CA GLY A 36 -19.21 -7.16 -12.01
C GLY A 36 -19.67 -6.47 -13.31
N LEU A 37 -19.50 -5.14 -13.40
CA LEU A 37 -19.81 -4.39 -14.62
C LEU A 37 -18.90 -4.77 -15.78
N VAL A 38 -17.62 -5.03 -15.56
CA VAL A 38 -16.68 -5.49 -16.60
C VAL A 38 -17.09 -6.86 -17.12
N GLN A 39 -17.45 -7.80 -16.26
CA GLN A 39 -17.94 -9.12 -16.69
C GLN A 39 -19.22 -9.02 -17.49
N LEU A 40 -20.18 -8.23 -17.01
CA LEU A 40 -21.43 -7.98 -17.71
C LEU A 40 -21.21 -7.34 -19.09
N LEU A 41 -20.29 -6.38 -19.18
CA LEU A 41 -19.93 -5.73 -20.43
C LEU A 41 -19.39 -6.72 -21.46
N PHE A 42 -18.48 -7.61 -21.06
CA PHE A 42 -17.94 -8.65 -21.95
C PHE A 42 -19.03 -9.66 -22.36
N ALA A 43 -19.91 -10.06 -21.43
CA ALA A 43 -21.01 -10.96 -21.74
C ALA A 43 -22.01 -10.32 -22.74
N VAL A 44 -22.37 -9.05 -22.53
CA VAL A 44 -23.26 -8.29 -23.43
C VAL A 44 -22.58 -8.07 -24.79
N ALA A 45 -21.29 -7.76 -24.82
CA ALA A 45 -20.52 -7.63 -26.06
C ALA A 45 -20.47 -8.97 -26.82
N GLY A 46 -20.20 -10.08 -26.11
CA GLY A 46 -20.23 -11.43 -26.69
C GLY A 46 -21.59 -11.78 -27.27
N LEU A 47 -22.66 -11.50 -26.54
CA LEU A 47 -24.05 -11.68 -27.03
C LEU A 47 -24.30 -10.84 -28.29
N GLY A 48 -24.00 -9.56 -28.25
CA GLY A 48 -24.20 -8.64 -29.40
C GLY A 48 -23.43 -9.07 -30.64
N LEU A 49 -22.15 -9.42 -30.48
CA LEU A 49 -21.31 -9.92 -31.58
C LEU A 49 -21.84 -11.27 -32.09
N GLY A 50 -22.27 -12.19 -31.21
CA GLY A 50 -22.84 -13.47 -31.59
C GLY A 50 -24.16 -13.36 -32.37
N LEU A 51 -24.96 -12.31 -32.11
CA LEU A 51 -26.18 -12.03 -32.84
C LEU A 51 -25.94 -11.33 -34.19
N LEU A 52 -24.91 -10.48 -34.28
CA LEU A 52 -24.70 -9.60 -35.43
C LEU A 52 -23.76 -10.20 -36.48
N LEU A 53 -22.61 -10.80 -36.06
CA LEU A 53 -21.60 -11.27 -37.00
C LEU A 53 -22.10 -12.39 -37.96
N PRO A 54 -22.89 -13.38 -37.53
CA PRO A 54 -23.43 -14.37 -38.45
C PRO A 54 -24.30 -13.80 -39.58
N ARG A 55 -24.90 -12.62 -39.37
CA ARG A 55 -25.75 -11.93 -40.35
C ARG A 55 -24.97 -11.18 -41.44
N ILE A 56 -23.67 -11.07 -41.29
CA ILE A 56 -22.81 -10.40 -42.27
C ILE A 56 -22.42 -11.39 -43.35
N THR A 57 -22.93 -11.16 -44.59
CA THR A 57 -22.74 -12.03 -45.76
C THR A 57 -21.61 -11.55 -46.71
N ALA A 58 -20.86 -10.51 -46.35
CA ALA A 58 -19.91 -9.78 -47.23
C ALA A 58 -18.52 -10.40 -47.34
N ALA A 59 -18.28 -11.63 -46.83
CA ALA A 59 -16.94 -12.28 -46.86
C ALA A 59 -17.03 -13.67 -47.49
N PRO A 60 -15.88 -14.29 -47.84
CA PRO A 60 -15.88 -15.69 -48.24
C PRO A 60 -16.66 -16.55 -47.21
N THR A 61 -17.37 -17.53 -47.70
CA THR A 61 -18.21 -18.43 -46.88
C THR A 61 -17.52 -19.78 -46.65
N VAL A 62 -17.83 -20.42 -45.54
CA VAL A 62 -17.36 -21.77 -45.14
C VAL A 62 -18.54 -22.57 -44.64
N ALA A 63 -18.41 -23.90 -44.68
CA ALA A 63 -19.45 -24.83 -44.23
C ALA A 63 -19.81 -24.58 -42.76
N SER A 64 -21.07 -24.25 -42.49
CA SER A 64 -21.58 -23.86 -41.16
C SER A 64 -21.41 -24.96 -40.12
N SER A 65 -21.58 -26.24 -40.49
CA SER A 65 -21.43 -27.36 -39.57
C SER A 65 -20.08 -27.42 -38.88
N ARG A 66 -19.00 -27.17 -39.65
CA ARG A 66 -17.62 -27.13 -39.08
C ARG A 66 -17.42 -25.92 -38.17
N VAL A 67 -17.95 -24.77 -38.55
CA VAL A 67 -17.85 -23.55 -37.75
C VAL A 67 -18.63 -23.69 -36.44
N THR A 68 -19.85 -24.21 -36.47
CA THR A 68 -20.69 -24.40 -35.27
C THR A 68 -20.02 -25.37 -34.29
N GLU A 69 -19.50 -26.51 -34.78
CA GLU A 69 -18.79 -27.47 -33.95
C GLU A 69 -17.52 -26.84 -33.32
N THR A 70 -16.75 -26.08 -34.10
CA THR A 70 -15.56 -25.36 -33.62
C THR A 70 -15.92 -24.30 -32.57
N LEU A 71 -16.94 -23.46 -32.84
CA LEU A 71 -17.41 -22.44 -31.92
C LEU A 71 -17.76 -23.04 -30.55
N ILE A 72 -18.57 -24.08 -30.53
CA ILE A 72 -18.97 -24.75 -29.29
C ILE A 72 -17.73 -25.33 -28.57
N GLY A 73 -16.88 -26.05 -29.31
CA GLY A 73 -15.67 -26.67 -28.75
C GLY A 73 -14.71 -25.62 -28.13
N VAL A 74 -14.44 -24.55 -28.86
CA VAL A 74 -13.55 -23.46 -28.41
C VAL A 74 -14.17 -22.68 -27.26
N GLY A 75 -15.47 -22.34 -27.33
CA GLY A 75 -16.17 -21.60 -26.28
C GLY A 75 -16.11 -22.34 -24.92
N PHE A 76 -16.45 -23.63 -24.91
CA PHE A 76 -16.35 -24.44 -23.69
C PHE A 76 -14.87 -24.67 -23.29
N GLY A 77 -13.97 -24.85 -24.24
CA GLY A 77 -12.54 -25.01 -23.99
C GLY A 77 -11.93 -23.80 -23.30
N VAL A 78 -12.20 -22.60 -23.78
CA VAL A 78 -11.71 -21.34 -23.19
C VAL A 78 -12.28 -21.14 -21.77
N LEU A 79 -13.59 -21.36 -21.59
CA LEU A 79 -14.21 -21.23 -20.27
C LEU A 79 -13.63 -22.26 -19.27
N GLY A 80 -13.45 -23.51 -19.71
CA GLY A 80 -12.85 -24.57 -18.90
C GLY A 80 -11.40 -24.26 -18.52
N LEU A 81 -10.57 -23.86 -19.49
CA LEU A 81 -9.17 -23.48 -19.26
C LEU A 81 -9.05 -22.32 -18.25
N VAL A 82 -9.84 -21.27 -18.43
CA VAL A 82 -9.82 -20.12 -17.53
C VAL A 82 -10.30 -20.51 -16.14
N SER A 83 -11.29 -21.37 -16.00
CA SER A 83 -11.75 -21.87 -14.69
C SER A 83 -10.66 -22.65 -13.96
N ILE A 84 -9.89 -23.48 -14.65
CA ILE A 84 -8.75 -24.20 -14.07
C ILE A 84 -7.66 -23.24 -13.63
N ILE A 85 -7.30 -22.26 -14.50
CA ILE A 85 -6.29 -21.24 -14.18
C ILE A 85 -6.72 -20.43 -12.94
N PHE A 86 -7.99 -20.07 -12.84
CA PHE A 86 -8.52 -19.35 -11.67
C PHE A 86 -8.41 -20.18 -10.38
N SER A 87 -8.72 -21.48 -10.46
CA SER A 87 -8.59 -22.38 -9.30
C SER A 87 -7.14 -22.50 -8.84
N LEU A 88 -6.20 -22.61 -9.78
CA LEU A 88 -4.76 -22.65 -9.48
C LEU A 88 -4.26 -21.32 -8.93
N LEU A 89 -4.69 -20.20 -9.49
CA LEU A 89 -4.37 -18.86 -8.98
C LEU A 89 -4.88 -18.65 -7.56
N PHE A 90 -6.10 -19.12 -7.27
CA PHE A 90 -6.64 -19.05 -5.92
C PHE A 90 -5.78 -19.85 -4.93
N LEU A 91 -5.35 -21.03 -5.30
CA LEU A 91 -4.43 -21.86 -4.49
C LEU A 91 -3.09 -21.16 -4.25
N VAL A 92 -2.51 -20.56 -5.30
CA VAL A 92 -1.24 -19.80 -5.22
C VAL A 92 -1.39 -18.57 -4.32
N VAL A 93 -2.48 -17.82 -4.45
CA VAL A 93 -2.79 -16.67 -3.59
C VAL A 93 -2.96 -17.12 -2.14
N GLN A 94 -3.65 -18.22 -1.89
CA GLN A 94 -3.83 -18.77 -0.55
C GLN A 94 -2.48 -19.20 0.07
N TRP A 95 -1.61 -19.79 -0.71
CA TRP A 95 -0.25 -20.13 -0.28
C TRP A 95 0.59 -18.89 0.01
N ALA A 96 0.55 -17.86 -0.84
CA ALA A 96 1.25 -16.59 -0.63
C ALA A 96 0.78 -15.88 0.65
N PHE A 97 -0.53 -15.86 0.93
CA PHE A 97 -1.06 -15.34 2.20
C PHE A 97 -0.56 -16.13 3.41
N SER A 98 -0.40 -17.43 3.28
CA SER A 98 0.16 -18.25 4.34
C SER A 98 1.66 -18.04 4.54
N SER A 99 2.40 -17.63 3.52
CA SER A 99 3.87 -17.54 3.54
C SER A 99 4.41 -16.12 3.79
N LEU A 100 3.78 -15.05 3.28
CA LEU A 100 4.29 -13.68 3.37
C LEU A 100 3.62 -12.86 4.49
N SER A 101 2.38 -12.49 4.33
CA SER A 101 1.58 -11.80 5.36
C SER A 101 0.10 -11.76 4.96
N PRO A 102 -0.85 -12.01 5.90
CA PRO A 102 -2.29 -11.91 5.62
C PRO A 102 -2.75 -10.49 5.24
N ARG A 103 -1.93 -9.47 5.51
CA ARG A 103 -2.25 -8.05 5.26
C ARG A 103 -1.91 -7.58 3.85
N LEU A 104 -1.19 -8.41 3.05
CA LEU A 104 -0.81 -8.10 1.67
C LEU A 104 -1.94 -8.45 0.70
N ASN A 105 -2.88 -7.55 0.49
CA ASN A 105 -3.99 -7.71 -0.46
C ASN A 105 -3.65 -7.28 -1.91
N LEU A 106 -2.37 -7.37 -2.32
CA LEU A 106 -1.86 -6.74 -3.54
C LEU A 106 -2.46 -7.33 -4.83
N PHE A 107 -2.77 -8.64 -4.87
CA PHE A 107 -3.21 -9.33 -6.08
C PHE A 107 -4.73 -9.44 -6.26
N ARG A 108 -5.49 -9.58 -5.15
CA ARG A 108 -6.96 -9.82 -5.20
C ARG A 108 -7.74 -8.71 -5.92
N ASP A 109 -7.23 -7.48 -5.87
CA ASP A 109 -7.90 -6.29 -6.42
C ASP A 109 -7.34 -5.85 -7.79
N ASP A 110 -6.42 -6.65 -8.41
CA ASP A 110 -5.87 -6.31 -9.74
C ASP A 110 -6.95 -6.46 -10.82
N PRO A 111 -7.19 -5.41 -11.62
CA PRO A 111 -8.19 -5.44 -12.69
C PRO A 111 -7.98 -6.52 -13.74
N ILE A 112 -6.74 -7.03 -13.90
CA ILE A 112 -6.41 -8.08 -14.88
C ILE A 112 -7.18 -9.37 -14.62
N VAL A 113 -7.35 -9.72 -13.33
CA VAL A 113 -8.08 -10.92 -12.90
C VAL A 113 -9.50 -10.89 -13.46
N TRP A 114 -10.22 -9.79 -13.23
CA TRP A 114 -11.61 -9.63 -13.67
C TRP A 114 -11.76 -9.47 -15.18
N ARG A 115 -10.78 -8.85 -15.86
CA ARG A 115 -10.76 -8.73 -17.32
C ARG A 115 -10.56 -10.07 -18.01
N THR A 116 -9.64 -10.91 -17.51
CA THR A 116 -9.37 -12.24 -18.06
C THR A 116 -10.61 -13.13 -17.95
N PHE A 117 -11.23 -13.15 -16.77
CA PHE A 117 -12.46 -13.92 -16.58
C PHE A 117 -13.64 -13.38 -17.40
N GLY A 118 -13.80 -12.04 -17.43
CA GLY A 118 -14.85 -11.41 -18.21
C GLY A 118 -14.72 -11.70 -19.71
N LEU A 119 -13.51 -11.64 -20.27
CA LEU A 119 -13.27 -11.96 -21.67
C LEU A 119 -13.60 -13.43 -21.97
N ALA A 120 -13.22 -14.38 -21.12
CA ALA A 120 -13.54 -15.79 -21.29
C ALA A 120 -15.05 -16.05 -21.32
N VAL A 121 -15.79 -15.40 -20.40
CA VAL A 121 -17.27 -15.43 -20.39
C VAL A 121 -17.82 -14.80 -21.68
N GLY A 122 -17.25 -13.68 -22.13
CA GLY A 122 -17.64 -13.02 -23.38
C GLY A 122 -17.46 -13.91 -24.61
N ILE A 123 -16.32 -14.60 -24.73
CA ILE A 123 -16.04 -15.54 -25.81
C ILE A 123 -17.03 -16.71 -25.75
N PHE A 124 -17.25 -17.29 -24.58
CA PHE A 124 -18.23 -18.37 -24.41
C PHE A 124 -19.64 -17.96 -24.85
N VAL A 125 -20.12 -16.79 -24.38
CA VAL A 125 -21.43 -16.27 -24.78
C VAL A 125 -21.48 -16.00 -26.29
N PHE A 126 -20.42 -15.43 -26.86
CA PHE A 126 -20.28 -15.25 -28.32
C PHE A 126 -20.40 -16.56 -29.07
N SER A 127 -19.61 -17.57 -28.69
CA SER A 127 -19.55 -18.87 -29.36
C SER A 127 -20.90 -19.58 -29.34
N VAL A 128 -21.56 -19.64 -28.16
CA VAL A 128 -22.88 -20.28 -28.03
C VAL A 128 -23.95 -19.52 -28.82
N THR A 129 -23.94 -18.18 -28.71
CA THR A 129 -24.94 -17.36 -29.41
C THR A 129 -24.76 -17.42 -30.92
N ALA A 130 -23.52 -17.31 -31.41
CA ALA A 130 -23.22 -17.41 -32.83
C ALA A 130 -23.62 -18.79 -33.38
N ALA A 131 -23.30 -19.87 -32.67
CA ALA A 131 -23.68 -21.23 -33.04
C ALA A 131 -25.22 -21.40 -33.15
N LEU A 132 -25.97 -20.83 -32.21
CA LEU A 132 -27.44 -20.85 -32.23
C LEU A 132 -28.03 -20.01 -33.38
N VAL A 133 -27.44 -18.86 -33.70
CA VAL A 133 -27.89 -17.98 -34.81
C VAL A 133 -27.59 -18.60 -36.16
N ILE A 134 -26.43 -19.24 -36.33
CA ILE A 134 -26.08 -19.96 -37.57
C ILE A 134 -27.08 -21.10 -37.83
N GLY A 135 -27.48 -21.81 -36.79
CA GLY A 135 -28.49 -22.87 -36.87
C GLY A 135 -28.19 -23.89 -37.98
N ASN A 136 -29.12 -24.02 -38.95
CA ASN A 136 -29.03 -24.98 -40.06
C ASN A 136 -28.64 -24.34 -41.40
N ASP A 137 -28.15 -23.10 -41.40
CA ASP A 137 -27.67 -22.44 -42.62
C ASP A 137 -26.51 -23.25 -43.23
N PRO A 138 -26.49 -23.49 -44.59
CA PRO A 138 -25.45 -24.33 -45.20
C PRO A 138 -24.05 -23.67 -45.14
N GLU A 139 -23.97 -22.36 -45.17
CA GLU A 139 -22.73 -21.59 -45.21
C GLU A 139 -22.78 -20.39 -44.26
N VAL A 140 -21.65 -20.04 -43.73
CA VAL A 140 -21.47 -18.85 -42.85
C VAL A 140 -20.22 -18.08 -43.25
N SER A 141 -20.22 -16.77 -42.99
CA SER A 141 -19.10 -15.89 -43.25
C SER A 141 -17.87 -16.27 -42.42
N VAL A 142 -16.67 -16.22 -43.05
CA VAL A 142 -15.36 -16.43 -42.40
C VAL A 142 -15.12 -15.41 -41.27
N ILE A 143 -15.83 -14.29 -41.23
CA ILE A 143 -15.71 -13.29 -40.15
C ILE A 143 -16.01 -13.90 -38.77
N VAL A 144 -16.96 -14.84 -38.68
CA VAL A 144 -17.37 -15.46 -37.41
C VAL A 144 -16.21 -16.27 -36.79
N PRO A 145 -15.64 -17.29 -37.46
CA PRO A 145 -14.51 -18.03 -36.91
C PRO A 145 -13.25 -17.16 -36.76
N ALA A 146 -13.06 -16.15 -37.61
CA ALA A 146 -11.95 -15.19 -37.45
C ALA A 146 -12.08 -14.35 -36.17
N ALA A 147 -13.29 -13.88 -35.84
CA ALA A 147 -13.56 -13.16 -34.62
C ALA A 147 -13.31 -14.04 -33.36
N GLU A 148 -13.68 -15.33 -33.43
CA GLU A 148 -13.39 -16.26 -32.36
C GLU A 148 -11.89 -16.46 -32.15
N VAL A 149 -11.12 -16.67 -33.23
CA VAL A 149 -9.66 -16.79 -33.15
C VAL A 149 -9.03 -15.55 -32.54
N VAL A 150 -9.46 -14.35 -32.93
CA VAL A 150 -9.01 -13.09 -32.33
C VAL A 150 -9.32 -13.05 -30.83
N GLY A 151 -10.54 -13.45 -30.45
CA GLY A 151 -10.95 -13.56 -29.06
C GLY A 151 -10.05 -14.51 -28.26
N VAL A 152 -9.79 -15.70 -28.78
CA VAL A 152 -8.88 -16.69 -28.15
C VAL A 152 -7.47 -16.14 -27.99
N LEU A 153 -6.92 -15.50 -29.02
CA LEU A 153 -5.58 -14.87 -28.93
C LEU A 153 -5.54 -13.76 -27.87
N ALA A 154 -6.59 -12.96 -27.79
CA ALA A 154 -6.72 -11.95 -26.75
C ALA A 154 -6.81 -12.58 -25.35
N ALA A 155 -7.57 -13.67 -25.20
CA ALA A 155 -7.63 -14.42 -23.94
C ALA A 155 -6.28 -15.00 -23.53
N LEU A 156 -5.54 -15.59 -24.46
CA LEU A 156 -4.19 -16.12 -24.20
C LEU A 156 -3.23 -15.01 -23.78
N ALA A 157 -3.28 -13.84 -24.41
CA ALA A 157 -2.46 -12.68 -24.02
C ALA A 157 -2.78 -12.19 -22.60
N LEU A 158 -4.08 -12.12 -22.23
CA LEU A 158 -4.49 -11.77 -20.87
C LEU A 158 -4.08 -12.85 -19.85
N ILE A 159 -4.24 -14.13 -20.17
CA ILE A 159 -3.78 -15.25 -19.33
C ILE A 159 -2.27 -15.15 -19.09
N ARG A 160 -1.50 -14.91 -20.15
CA ARG A 160 -0.04 -14.71 -20.02
C ARG A 160 0.31 -13.56 -19.09
N THR A 161 -0.37 -12.42 -19.27
CA THR A 161 -0.17 -11.25 -18.41
C THR A 161 -0.54 -11.56 -16.96
N LEU A 162 -1.66 -12.27 -16.75
CA LEU A 162 -2.12 -12.73 -15.45
C LEU A 162 -1.09 -13.64 -14.77
N GLN A 163 -0.54 -14.62 -15.52
CA GLN A 163 0.51 -15.53 -15.01
C GLN A 163 1.75 -14.76 -14.57
N VAL A 164 2.28 -13.86 -15.41
CA VAL A 164 3.47 -13.05 -15.07
C VAL A 164 3.25 -12.24 -13.80
N LYS A 165 2.10 -11.58 -13.67
CA LYS A 165 1.75 -10.81 -12.46
C LYS A 165 1.58 -11.71 -11.23
N ALA A 166 0.96 -12.88 -11.39
CA ALA A 166 0.79 -13.81 -10.29
C ALA A 166 2.14 -14.31 -9.76
N PHE A 167 3.06 -14.69 -10.65
CA PHE A 167 4.41 -15.09 -10.26
C PHE A 167 5.19 -13.96 -9.60
N ALA A 168 5.10 -12.72 -10.11
CA ALA A 168 5.74 -11.57 -9.49
C ALA A 168 5.22 -11.30 -8.07
N SER A 169 3.92 -11.53 -7.83
CA SER A 169 3.29 -11.32 -6.51
C SER A 169 3.71 -12.33 -5.44
N ILE A 170 4.31 -13.45 -5.84
CA ILE A 170 4.80 -14.50 -4.92
C ILE A 170 6.26 -14.26 -4.57
N GLN A 171 7.00 -13.53 -5.39
CA GLN A 171 8.42 -13.28 -5.18
C GLN A 171 8.62 -12.25 -4.06
N LEU A 172 9.52 -12.57 -3.13
CA LEU A 172 9.79 -11.71 -1.98
C LEU A 172 10.36 -10.35 -2.39
N ALA A 173 11.36 -10.32 -3.26
CA ALA A 173 12.08 -9.09 -3.62
C ALA A 173 11.18 -8.03 -4.30
N PRO A 174 10.33 -8.35 -5.29
CA PRO A 174 9.34 -7.41 -5.81
C PRO A 174 8.37 -6.90 -4.74
N THR A 175 7.88 -7.79 -3.86
CA THR A 175 6.95 -7.42 -2.78
C THR A 175 7.58 -6.43 -1.80
N LEU A 176 8.82 -6.67 -1.36
CA LEU A 176 9.56 -5.74 -0.50
C LEU A 176 9.79 -4.40 -1.20
N SER A 177 10.16 -4.44 -2.49
CA SER A 177 10.38 -3.23 -3.30
C SER A 177 9.10 -2.39 -3.44
N ASP A 178 7.96 -3.02 -3.69
CA ASP A 178 6.66 -2.35 -3.81
C ASP A 178 6.23 -1.70 -2.49
N ILE A 179 6.38 -2.41 -1.36
CA ILE A 179 6.11 -1.84 -0.03
C ILE A 179 7.02 -0.64 0.22
N ALA A 180 8.32 -0.76 -0.07
CA ALA A 180 9.29 0.32 0.11
C ALA A 180 9.00 1.51 -0.79
N ALA A 181 8.60 1.29 -2.05
CA ALA A 181 8.24 2.36 -2.98
C ALA A 181 7.02 3.16 -2.49
N HIS A 182 5.97 2.48 -2.01
CA HIS A 182 4.80 3.13 -1.40
C HIS A 182 5.18 3.90 -0.12
N GLY A 183 5.98 3.26 0.76
CA GLY A 183 6.48 3.91 1.97
C GLY A 183 7.28 5.18 1.66
N ARG A 184 8.21 5.08 0.71
CA ARG A 184 9.04 6.22 0.28
C ARG A 184 8.19 7.37 -0.27
N SER A 185 7.22 7.08 -1.12
CA SER A 185 6.32 8.12 -1.66
C SER A 185 5.58 8.88 -0.56
N ILE A 186 5.08 8.17 0.47
CA ILE A 186 4.39 8.80 1.60
C ILE A 186 5.36 9.63 2.45
N LEU A 187 6.58 9.11 2.71
CA LEU A 187 7.60 9.82 3.47
C LEU A 187 8.10 11.07 2.73
N ASP A 188 8.25 10.99 1.40
CA ASP A 188 8.65 12.12 0.55
C ASP A 188 7.57 13.21 0.52
N ASP A 189 6.29 12.82 0.44
CA ASP A 189 5.16 13.75 0.46
C ASP A 189 4.97 14.40 1.85
N LEU A 190 5.23 13.64 2.92
CA LEU A 190 5.00 14.10 4.29
C LEU A 190 6.16 14.92 4.85
N TYR A 191 7.40 14.54 4.53
CA TYR A 191 8.65 15.12 5.05
C TYR A 191 9.56 15.60 3.90
N PRO A 192 9.18 16.65 3.16
CA PRO A 192 9.92 17.10 1.99
C PRO A 192 11.25 17.81 2.31
N GLN A 193 11.41 18.33 3.53
CA GLN A 193 12.54 19.17 3.93
C GLN A 193 13.67 18.34 4.58
N PRO A 194 14.94 18.59 4.25
CA PRO A 194 16.08 18.07 5.01
C PRO A 194 16.30 18.87 6.29
N GLY A 195 16.82 18.18 7.31
CA GLY A 195 17.24 18.77 8.58
C GLY A 195 16.23 18.58 9.71
N PRO A 196 16.70 18.59 10.96
CA PRO A 196 15.82 18.65 12.11
C PRO A 196 15.14 20.02 12.08
N GLY A 197 13.82 20.02 12.13
CA GLY A 197 13.03 21.26 12.24
C GLY A 197 13.43 22.02 13.49
N ASP A 198 13.70 23.30 13.31
CA ASP A 198 14.00 24.23 14.41
C ASP A 198 12.72 24.97 14.84
N THR A 199 11.57 24.34 14.62
CA THR A 199 10.28 24.91 14.95
C THR A 199 9.97 24.67 16.43
N SER A 200 10.12 25.72 17.23
CA SER A 200 9.46 25.76 18.53
C SER A 200 7.96 25.54 18.33
N PRO A 201 7.34 24.59 19.06
CA PRO A 201 5.92 24.32 18.90
C PRO A 201 5.12 25.62 19.09
N ALA A 202 4.12 25.82 18.21
CA ALA A 202 3.26 26.99 18.31
C ALA A 202 2.63 27.05 19.72
N ARG A 203 2.61 28.25 20.32
CA ARG A 203 1.87 28.46 21.57
C ARG A 203 0.38 28.27 21.28
N LEU A 204 -0.14 27.13 21.73
CA LEU A 204 -1.55 26.82 21.60
C LEU A 204 -2.38 27.75 22.54
N PRO A 205 -3.52 28.27 22.09
CA PRO A 205 -4.50 28.90 22.96
C PRO A 205 -4.97 27.90 24.06
N PRO A 206 -5.71 28.38 25.08
CA PRO A 206 -6.26 27.49 26.10
C PRO A 206 -7.14 26.39 25.49
N LEU A 207 -7.06 25.17 26.06
CA LEU A 207 -7.95 24.08 25.73
C LEU A 207 -9.40 24.45 26.11
N LEU A 208 -10.32 24.34 25.16
CA LEU A 208 -11.74 24.57 25.39
C LEU A 208 -12.46 23.23 25.68
N ARG A 209 -12.33 22.26 24.81
CA ARG A 209 -12.94 20.94 24.95
C ARG A 209 -12.29 19.89 24.06
N ALA A 210 -12.64 18.62 24.29
CA ALA A 210 -12.22 17.49 23.46
C ALA A 210 -13.38 16.97 22.58
N VAL A 211 -13.04 16.45 21.41
CA VAL A 211 -13.94 15.75 20.49
C VAL A 211 -13.68 14.26 20.62
N THR A 212 -14.73 13.49 20.90
CA THR A 212 -14.64 12.04 21.07
C THR A 212 -15.19 11.29 19.85
N TRP A 213 -14.69 10.09 19.61
CA TRP A 213 -15.20 9.21 18.54
C TRP A 213 -16.54 8.59 18.97
N PRO A 214 -17.66 8.87 18.28
CA PRO A 214 -18.99 8.44 18.73
C PRO A 214 -19.47 7.13 18.10
N ARG A 215 -18.62 6.45 17.32
CA ARG A 215 -19.00 5.30 16.51
C ARG A 215 -18.27 4.04 16.98
N ARG A 216 -18.73 2.87 16.47
CA ARG A 216 -18.03 1.60 16.65
C ARG A 216 -16.58 1.69 16.18
N GLN A 217 -15.78 0.68 16.55
CA GLN A 217 -14.38 0.54 16.18
C GLN A 217 -14.15 0.76 14.68
N ALA A 218 -13.17 1.61 14.37
CA ALA A 218 -12.72 1.87 13.01
C ALA A 218 -11.24 2.24 13.00
N ILE A 219 -10.57 2.12 11.87
CA ILE A 219 -9.18 2.56 11.69
C ILE A 219 -9.17 3.90 10.97
N LEU A 220 -8.45 4.88 11.50
CA LEU A 220 -8.25 6.16 10.86
C LEU A 220 -7.33 5.97 9.63
N GLN A 221 -7.86 6.20 8.44
CA GLN A 221 -7.15 5.97 7.17
C GLN A 221 -6.60 7.25 6.56
N GLN A 222 -7.33 8.37 6.69
CA GLN A 222 -6.95 9.64 6.09
C GLN A 222 -7.54 10.82 6.87
N LEU A 223 -6.86 11.95 6.75
CA LEU A 223 -7.33 13.26 7.20
C LEU A 223 -7.66 14.12 5.98
N ASN A 224 -8.86 14.66 5.92
CA ASN A 224 -9.20 15.69 4.96
C ASN A 224 -8.80 17.06 5.53
N LEU A 225 -7.55 17.45 5.29
CA LEU A 225 -6.98 18.70 5.85
C LEU A 225 -7.78 19.92 5.44
N ARG A 226 -8.29 19.98 4.21
CA ARG A 226 -9.11 21.10 3.76
C ARG A 226 -10.37 21.25 4.60
N ARG A 227 -11.09 20.15 4.87
CA ARG A 227 -12.28 20.17 5.74
C ARG A 227 -11.93 20.50 7.18
N LEU A 228 -10.76 20.07 7.68
CA LEU A 228 -10.30 20.45 9.01
C LEU A 228 -9.98 21.94 9.10
N LEU A 229 -9.34 22.51 8.07
CA LEU A 229 -9.09 23.96 8.00
C LEU A 229 -10.40 24.77 7.94
N GLU A 230 -11.36 24.32 7.14
CA GLU A 230 -12.70 24.92 7.06
C GLU A 230 -13.45 24.81 8.41
N ALA A 231 -13.30 23.70 9.13
CA ALA A 231 -13.92 23.48 10.44
C ALA A 231 -13.27 24.29 11.56
N ALA A 232 -12.00 24.65 11.41
CA ALA A 232 -11.19 25.37 12.42
C ALA A 232 -11.45 26.89 12.44
N ASP A 233 -12.65 27.34 12.03
CA ASP A 233 -13.03 28.77 12.06
C ASP A 233 -12.97 29.31 13.50
N GLY A 234 -11.96 30.15 13.78
CA GLY A 234 -11.71 30.68 15.11
C GLY A 234 -11.08 29.71 16.14
N ALA A 235 -10.86 28.44 15.81
CA ALA A 235 -10.27 27.45 16.68
C ALA A 235 -8.91 26.93 16.15
N VAL A 236 -8.15 26.24 17.02
CA VAL A 236 -7.04 25.37 16.63
C VAL A 236 -7.43 23.93 16.96
N ILE A 237 -7.46 23.05 15.96
CA ILE A 237 -7.78 21.63 16.10
C ILE A 237 -6.48 20.84 16.29
N VAL A 238 -6.27 20.27 17.45
CA VAL A 238 -5.13 19.40 17.77
C VAL A 238 -5.59 17.95 17.71
N LEU A 239 -5.16 17.23 16.67
CA LEU A 239 -5.50 15.80 16.53
C LEU A 239 -4.73 14.96 17.55
N ARG A 240 -5.43 14.06 18.25
CA ARG A 240 -4.87 13.09 19.18
C ARG A 240 -4.70 11.71 18.53
N ALA A 241 -5.55 11.39 17.56
CA ALA A 241 -5.48 10.15 16.80
C ALA A 241 -4.53 10.30 15.60
N ARG A 242 -3.67 9.32 15.40
CA ARG A 242 -2.77 9.20 14.25
C ARG A 242 -3.43 8.40 13.13
N ILE A 243 -3.00 8.64 11.90
CA ILE A 243 -3.35 7.77 10.79
C ILE A 243 -2.80 6.37 11.06
N GLY A 244 -3.64 5.34 10.91
CA GLY A 244 -3.32 3.96 11.28
C GLY A 244 -3.81 3.55 12.67
N ASP A 245 -4.22 4.50 13.53
CA ASP A 245 -4.76 4.17 14.85
C ASP A 245 -6.15 3.56 14.76
N THR A 246 -6.42 2.67 15.71
CA THR A 246 -7.75 2.10 15.93
C THR A 246 -8.55 3.01 16.85
N LEU A 247 -9.58 3.63 16.30
CA LEU A 247 -10.52 4.46 17.04
C LEU A 247 -11.58 3.56 17.70
N GLN A 248 -11.75 3.69 18.99
CA GLN A 248 -12.82 3.04 19.76
C GLN A 248 -13.83 4.08 20.21
N GLU A 249 -15.06 3.67 20.45
CA GLU A 249 -16.11 4.55 20.97
C GLU A 249 -15.68 5.22 22.27
N GLY A 250 -15.85 6.56 22.35
CA GLY A 250 -15.46 7.35 23.52
C GLY A 250 -13.99 7.82 23.54
N VAL A 251 -13.13 7.34 22.65
CA VAL A 251 -11.73 7.81 22.57
C VAL A 251 -11.67 9.24 22.06
N VAL A 252 -10.87 10.09 22.72
CA VAL A 252 -10.61 11.46 22.27
C VAL A 252 -9.81 11.42 20.98
N VAL A 253 -10.34 12.03 19.92
CA VAL A 253 -9.70 12.10 18.58
C VAL A 253 -9.11 13.48 18.28
N ALA A 254 -9.62 14.53 18.91
CA ALA A 254 -9.10 15.89 18.76
C ALA A 254 -9.38 16.74 19.98
N ASP A 255 -8.52 17.73 20.22
CA ASP A 255 -8.72 18.82 21.18
C ASP A 255 -8.98 20.11 20.41
N LEU A 256 -9.90 20.95 20.93
CA LEU A 256 -10.22 22.27 20.40
C LEU A 256 -9.65 23.33 21.31
N HIS A 257 -8.87 24.27 20.75
CA HIS A 257 -8.19 25.33 21.48
C HIS A 257 -8.61 26.70 20.98
N GLY A 258 -8.77 27.67 21.88
CA GLY A 258 -8.96 29.07 21.58
C GLY A 258 -10.32 29.48 20.98
N GLY A 259 -11.05 28.52 20.44
CA GLY A 259 -12.36 28.67 19.82
C GLY A 259 -13.08 27.34 19.73
N ASP A 260 -14.30 27.32 19.18
CA ASP A 260 -15.11 26.11 19.05
C ASP A 260 -15.27 25.73 17.57
N ALA A 261 -15.41 24.42 17.33
CA ALA A 261 -15.69 23.85 16.03
C ALA A 261 -16.74 22.73 16.19
N SER A 262 -17.59 22.54 15.19
CA SER A 262 -18.61 21.50 15.22
C SER A 262 -17.96 20.10 15.24
N ASP A 263 -18.37 19.23 16.19
CA ASP A 263 -17.95 17.83 16.23
C ASP A 263 -18.22 17.12 14.90
N ALA A 264 -19.39 17.38 14.30
CA ALA A 264 -19.78 16.81 13.02
C ALA A 264 -18.82 17.21 11.90
N ALA A 265 -18.32 18.45 11.90
CA ALA A 265 -17.35 18.93 10.92
C ALA A 265 -15.97 18.27 11.13
N VAL A 266 -15.47 18.22 12.38
CA VAL A 266 -14.22 17.56 12.72
C VAL A 266 -14.28 16.07 12.39
N LEU A 267 -15.31 15.35 12.88
CA LEU A 267 -15.48 13.91 12.63
C LEU A 267 -15.73 13.59 11.14
N GLY A 268 -16.39 14.50 10.41
CA GLY A 268 -16.62 14.39 8.98
C GLY A 268 -15.36 14.54 8.14
N ALA A 269 -14.28 15.11 8.69
CA ALA A 269 -12.97 15.20 8.05
C ALA A 269 -12.09 13.96 8.27
N LEU A 270 -12.46 13.08 9.22
CA LEU A 270 -11.77 11.83 9.50
C LEU A 270 -12.29 10.71 8.59
N VAL A 271 -11.47 10.23 7.69
CA VAL A 271 -11.81 9.08 6.82
C VAL A 271 -11.39 7.79 7.52
N THR A 272 -12.35 6.92 7.74
CA THR A 272 -12.12 5.67 8.48
C THR A 272 -12.51 4.42 7.69
N GLY A 273 -11.96 3.29 8.06
CA GLY A 273 -12.23 1.99 7.45
C GLY A 273 -11.92 0.81 8.37
N GLN A 274 -11.95 -0.40 7.83
CA GLN A 274 -11.70 -1.63 8.59
C GLN A 274 -10.21 -2.02 8.61
N GLU A 275 -9.40 -1.50 7.68
CA GLU A 275 -7.98 -1.84 7.52
C GLU A 275 -7.14 -0.57 7.31
N ARG A 276 -5.85 -0.65 7.63
CA ARG A 276 -4.88 0.41 7.30
C ARG A 276 -4.67 0.49 5.79
N THR A 277 -4.33 1.68 5.30
CA THR A 277 -4.09 1.93 3.87
C THR A 277 -2.86 2.81 3.66
N PHE A 278 -2.18 2.64 2.51
CA PHE A 278 -0.97 3.41 2.16
C PHE A 278 -1.21 4.91 1.85
N GLN A 279 -2.44 5.41 1.89
CA GLN A 279 -2.73 6.75 1.37
C GLN A 279 -2.07 7.89 2.13
N GLN A 280 -2.01 7.79 3.47
CA GLN A 280 -1.37 8.80 4.33
C GLN A 280 -0.71 8.18 5.56
N ASP A 281 -0.57 6.86 5.63
CA ASP A 281 -0.03 6.16 6.80
C ASP A 281 1.48 5.94 6.65
N PRO A 282 2.33 6.76 7.32
CA PRO A 282 3.77 6.68 7.15
C PRO A 282 4.41 5.46 7.82
N LEU A 283 3.71 4.85 8.80
CA LEU A 283 4.21 3.67 9.51
C LEU A 283 3.81 2.34 8.84
N LEU A 284 2.86 2.35 7.90
CA LEU A 284 2.33 1.11 7.35
C LEU A 284 3.40 0.30 6.60
N ALA A 285 4.29 0.95 5.84
CA ALA A 285 5.37 0.27 5.15
C ALA A 285 6.29 -0.46 6.13
N PHE A 286 6.71 0.20 7.20
CA PHE A 286 7.55 -0.38 8.24
C PHE A 286 6.85 -1.55 8.95
N ARG A 287 5.55 -1.40 9.25
CA ARG A 287 4.79 -2.46 9.89
C ARG A 287 4.65 -3.70 9.00
N LEU A 288 4.38 -3.53 7.70
CA LEU A 288 4.28 -4.66 6.77
C LEU A 288 5.62 -5.35 6.56
N LEU A 289 6.70 -4.59 6.46
CA LEU A 289 8.06 -5.15 6.40
C LEU A 289 8.39 -5.91 7.69
N ALA A 290 8.08 -5.34 8.86
CA ALA A 290 8.28 -6.02 10.13
C ALA A 290 7.46 -7.32 10.22
N ASP A 291 6.19 -7.32 9.81
CA ASP A 291 5.34 -8.50 9.81
C ASP A 291 5.93 -9.63 8.92
N ILE A 292 6.53 -9.28 7.76
CA ILE A 292 7.23 -10.26 6.89
C ILE A 292 8.47 -10.82 7.59
N GLY A 293 9.30 -9.96 8.18
CA GLY A 293 10.52 -10.38 8.87
C GLY A 293 10.23 -11.23 10.11
N LEU A 294 9.24 -10.86 10.92
CA LEU A 294 8.80 -11.63 12.08
C LEU A 294 8.26 -13.01 11.69
N ARG A 295 7.53 -13.07 10.57
CA ARG A 295 7.07 -14.34 10.06
C ARG A 295 8.22 -15.22 9.59
N ALA A 296 9.21 -14.64 8.89
CA ALA A 296 10.41 -15.33 8.45
C ALA A 296 11.20 -15.90 9.65
N LEU A 297 11.24 -15.17 10.76
CA LEU A 297 11.91 -15.58 12.01
C LEU A 297 11.06 -16.53 12.88
N SER A 298 9.81 -16.80 12.53
CA SER A 298 8.97 -17.71 13.31
C SER A 298 9.54 -19.14 13.28
N PRO A 299 9.36 -19.93 14.36
CA PRO A 299 9.87 -21.32 14.40
C PRO A 299 9.36 -22.21 13.25
N ALA A 300 8.20 -21.88 12.69
CA ALA A 300 7.59 -22.66 11.61
C ALA A 300 8.23 -22.39 10.23
N VAL A 301 8.82 -21.19 10.02
CA VAL A 301 9.44 -20.78 8.76
C VAL A 301 10.96 -20.84 8.86
N ASN A 302 11.52 -20.23 9.89
CA ASN A 302 12.95 -20.18 10.23
C ASN A 302 13.84 -19.81 9.03
N ASP A 303 13.55 -18.67 8.39
CA ASP A 303 14.29 -18.10 7.27
C ASP A 303 14.93 -16.74 7.64
N PRO A 304 16.09 -16.77 8.32
CA PRO A 304 16.80 -15.53 8.69
C PRO A 304 17.28 -14.72 7.49
N ALA A 305 17.50 -15.34 6.33
CA ALA A 305 17.93 -14.63 5.12
C ALA A 305 16.84 -13.67 4.63
N THR A 306 15.58 -14.06 4.68
CA THR A 306 14.44 -13.16 4.43
C THR A 306 14.38 -12.02 5.43
N ALA A 307 14.63 -12.26 6.72
CA ALA A 307 14.67 -11.19 7.71
C ALA A 307 15.80 -10.18 7.45
N VAL A 308 16.96 -10.64 6.97
CA VAL A 308 18.07 -9.77 6.54
C VAL A 308 17.65 -8.89 5.35
N GLN A 309 16.98 -9.44 4.33
CA GLN A 309 16.47 -8.65 3.20
C GLN A 309 15.44 -7.60 3.63
N VAL A 310 14.61 -7.93 4.61
CA VAL A 310 13.67 -6.97 5.23
C VAL A 310 14.44 -5.84 5.90
N LEU A 311 15.48 -6.12 6.70
CA LEU A 311 16.33 -5.10 7.32
C LEU A 311 17.04 -4.23 6.28
N ASP A 312 17.52 -4.81 5.15
CA ASP A 312 18.07 -4.05 4.03
C ASP A 312 17.06 -3.05 3.46
N THR A 313 15.83 -3.51 3.26
CA THR A 313 14.74 -2.69 2.75
C THR A 313 14.37 -1.57 3.73
N MET A 314 14.31 -1.88 5.03
CA MET A 314 14.04 -0.89 6.09
C MET A 314 15.14 0.15 6.18
N GLN A 315 16.42 -0.22 6.03
CA GLN A 315 17.51 0.73 5.98
C GLN A 315 17.33 1.73 4.84
N GLY A 316 16.87 1.26 3.67
CA GLY A 316 16.59 2.12 2.52
C GLY A 316 15.48 3.16 2.75
N LEU A 317 14.60 2.95 3.76
CA LEU A 317 13.58 3.92 4.19
C LEU A 317 14.06 4.79 5.37
N LEU A 318 14.76 4.20 6.35
CA LEU A 318 15.19 4.89 7.57
C LEU A 318 16.36 5.85 7.32
N LEU A 319 17.32 5.50 6.45
CA LEU A 319 18.49 6.34 6.16
C LEU A 319 18.12 7.71 5.59
N PRO A 320 17.24 7.82 4.58
CA PRO A 320 16.77 9.14 4.16
C PRO A 320 15.96 9.85 5.25
N LEU A 321 15.16 9.11 6.03
CA LEU A 321 14.28 9.66 7.05
C LEU A 321 15.05 10.24 8.25
N VAL A 322 16.19 9.66 8.62
CA VAL A 322 16.97 10.09 9.80
C VAL A 322 17.48 11.53 9.69
N THR A 323 17.57 12.07 8.47
CA THR A 323 18.03 13.45 8.22
C THR A 323 16.90 14.41 7.87
N ARG A 324 15.63 13.96 7.81
CA ARG A 324 14.51 14.82 7.44
C ARG A 324 13.91 15.53 8.65
N ASP A 325 13.29 16.67 8.39
CA ASP A 325 12.46 17.35 9.38
C ASP A 325 11.17 16.55 9.60
N LEU A 326 10.95 16.07 10.82
CA LEU A 326 9.74 15.37 11.23
C LEU A 326 8.73 16.27 11.95
N ASP A 327 9.09 17.54 12.25
CA ASP A 327 8.28 18.51 12.97
C ASP A 327 7.36 19.29 12.00
N VAL A 328 6.61 18.57 11.19
CA VAL A 328 5.68 19.11 10.18
C VAL A 328 4.21 18.91 10.59
N ALA A 329 3.96 18.81 11.89
CA ALA A 329 2.63 18.57 12.44
C ALA A 329 1.66 19.74 12.20
N GLU A 330 2.17 20.98 12.19
CA GLU A 330 1.38 22.21 12.09
C GLU A 330 0.92 22.48 10.66
N VAL A 331 -0.35 22.77 10.49
CA VAL A 331 -0.97 23.19 9.22
C VAL A 331 -1.60 24.57 9.42
N ALA A 332 -1.11 25.54 8.65
CA ALA A 332 -1.58 26.91 8.69
C ALA A 332 -2.63 27.17 7.60
N ASP A 333 -3.46 28.20 7.82
CA ASP A 333 -4.33 28.78 6.80
C ASP A 333 -3.55 29.68 5.82
N ASP A 334 -4.25 30.24 4.83
CA ASP A 334 -3.65 31.14 3.84
C ASP A 334 -3.05 32.42 4.45
N ALA A 335 -3.48 32.80 5.66
CA ALA A 335 -2.95 33.95 6.43
C ALA A 335 -1.71 33.55 7.26
N GLY A 336 -1.29 32.29 7.27
CA GLY A 336 -0.17 31.78 8.03
C GLY A 336 -0.46 31.47 9.50
N ALA A 337 -1.73 31.50 9.92
CA ALA A 337 -2.14 31.13 11.27
C ALA A 337 -2.30 29.62 11.39
N VAL A 338 -1.66 28.99 12.40
CA VAL A 338 -1.82 27.55 12.66
C VAL A 338 -3.26 27.24 13.05
N LYS A 339 -3.92 26.37 12.31
CA LYS A 339 -5.31 25.96 12.49
C LYS A 339 -5.46 24.48 12.82
N VAL A 340 -4.56 23.63 12.36
CA VAL A 340 -4.61 22.20 12.61
C VAL A 340 -3.23 21.72 13.03
N VAL A 341 -3.17 20.94 14.09
CA VAL A 341 -1.96 20.23 14.51
C VAL A 341 -2.22 18.72 14.37
N ARG A 342 -1.46 18.07 13.50
CA ARG A 342 -1.59 16.62 13.21
C ARG A 342 -0.83 15.80 14.26
N ALA A 343 -1.36 14.64 14.62
CA ALA A 343 -0.60 13.65 15.35
C ALA A 343 0.28 12.85 14.37
N LEU A 344 1.59 13.09 14.38
CA LEU A 344 2.56 12.41 13.52
C LEU A 344 3.43 11.45 14.34
N PRO A 345 3.99 10.39 13.72
CA PRO A 345 4.95 9.53 14.38
C PRO A 345 6.25 10.27 14.69
N SER A 346 6.80 10.03 15.88
CA SER A 346 8.13 10.45 16.26
C SER A 346 9.20 9.58 15.59
N TRP A 347 10.48 10.03 15.61
CA TRP A 347 11.60 9.21 15.16
C TRP A 347 11.65 7.85 15.89
N ASP A 348 11.39 7.85 17.20
CA ASP A 348 11.36 6.63 18.01
C ASP A 348 10.22 5.68 17.61
N ASP A 349 9.06 6.20 17.20
CA ASP A 349 7.95 5.38 16.69
C ASP A 349 8.34 4.64 15.40
N TYR A 350 9.13 5.27 14.51
CA TYR A 350 9.66 4.62 13.32
C TYR A 350 10.64 3.51 13.66
N LEU A 351 11.61 3.77 14.53
CA LEU A 351 12.57 2.76 14.95
C LEU A 351 11.90 1.59 15.66
N ARG A 352 10.98 1.88 16.59
CA ARG A 352 10.23 0.85 17.31
C ARG A 352 9.44 -0.04 16.35
N THR A 353 8.71 0.57 15.41
CA THR A 353 7.90 -0.20 14.46
C THR A 353 8.75 -1.04 13.51
N ALA A 354 9.92 -0.53 13.12
CA ALA A 354 10.80 -1.17 12.16
C ALA A 354 11.67 -2.26 12.78
N LEU A 355 12.22 -2.05 13.99
CA LEU A 355 13.40 -2.79 14.44
C LEU A 355 13.19 -3.58 15.73
N ASP A 356 12.42 -3.06 16.72
CA ASP A 356 12.44 -3.62 18.08
C ASP A 356 11.99 -5.09 18.09
N ASP A 357 10.85 -5.39 17.48
CA ASP A 357 10.34 -6.77 17.39
C ASP A 357 11.28 -7.70 16.59
N LEU A 358 11.96 -7.17 15.54
CA LEU A 358 12.88 -7.95 14.73
C LEU A 358 14.20 -8.26 15.44
N ILE A 359 14.73 -7.32 16.23
CA ILE A 359 15.94 -7.52 17.03
C ILE A 359 15.68 -8.62 18.07
N GLU A 360 14.57 -8.54 18.81
CA GLU A 360 14.23 -9.54 19.83
C GLU A 360 13.94 -10.91 19.20
N SER A 361 13.11 -10.97 18.15
CA SER A 361 12.78 -12.22 17.47
C SER A 361 13.96 -12.83 16.71
N GLY A 362 14.89 -11.99 16.28
CA GLY A 362 16.14 -12.39 15.59
C GLY A 362 17.28 -12.78 16.53
N SER A 363 17.05 -12.75 17.85
CA SER A 363 18.07 -13.03 18.87
C SER A 363 18.76 -14.39 18.75
N GLN A 364 18.12 -15.36 18.11
CA GLN A 364 18.67 -16.69 17.85
C GLN A 364 19.41 -16.80 16.50
N SER A 365 19.58 -15.71 15.76
CA SER A 365 20.27 -15.68 14.47
C SER A 365 21.42 -14.67 14.45
N PRO A 366 22.67 -15.12 14.40
CA PRO A 366 23.82 -14.21 14.32
C PRO A 366 23.75 -13.31 13.07
N MET A 367 23.26 -13.85 11.94
CA MET A 367 23.11 -13.12 10.69
C MET A 367 22.17 -11.91 10.85
N VAL A 368 21.05 -12.09 11.53
CA VAL A 368 20.06 -11.03 11.77
C VAL A 368 20.59 -9.97 12.71
N LEU A 369 21.22 -10.38 13.81
CA LEU A 369 21.81 -9.45 14.79
C LEU A 369 22.95 -8.63 14.18
N LEU A 370 23.87 -9.26 13.43
CA LEU A 370 24.94 -8.55 12.73
C LEU A 370 24.39 -7.54 11.72
N ARG A 371 23.34 -7.92 10.99
CA ARG A 371 22.69 -7.01 10.03
C ARG A 371 21.98 -5.84 10.72
N ALA A 372 21.28 -6.10 11.82
CA ALA A 372 20.63 -5.06 12.62
C ALA A 372 21.66 -4.05 13.16
N GLN A 373 22.79 -4.53 13.67
CA GLN A 373 23.89 -3.66 14.15
C GLN A 373 24.50 -2.82 13.02
N ALA A 374 24.75 -3.41 11.85
CA ALA A 374 25.24 -2.68 10.68
C ALA A 374 24.27 -1.57 10.26
N LEU A 375 22.95 -1.87 10.26
CA LEU A 375 21.91 -0.88 10.00
C LEU A 375 21.91 0.25 11.02
N LEU A 376 21.91 -0.08 12.32
CA LEU A 376 21.90 0.89 13.42
C LEU A 376 23.17 1.76 13.43
N THR A 377 24.35 1.17 13.17
CA THR A 377 25.60 1.91 13.01
C THR A 377 25.53 2.88 11.82
N GLY A 378 24.99 2.43 10.69
CA GLY A 378 24.76 3.30 9.53
C GLY A 378 23.83 4.47 9.83
N LEU A 379 22.75 4.23 10.57
CA LEU A 379 21.83 5.28 11.03
C LEU A 379 22.53 6.24 12.01
N LEU A 380 23.30 5.72 12.97
CA LEU A 380 24.02 6.53 13.96
C LEU A 380 25.01 7.50 13.32
N ASN A 381 25.68 7.05 12.26
CA ASN A 381 26.63 7.89 11.50
C ASN A 381 25.94 9.04 10.75
N ALA A 382 24.71 8.82 10.29
CA ALA A 382 23.92 9.82 9.56
C ALA A 382 23.03 10.68 10.49
N ALA A 383 22.81 10.25 11.74
CA ALA A 383 21.82 10.85 12.63
C ALA A 383 22.29 12.19 13.22
N PRO A 384 21.43 13.21 13.27
CA PRO A 384 21.63 14.41 14.05
C PRO A 384 21.63 14.09 15.56
N PRO A 385 22.26 14.95 16.41
CA PRO A 385 22.44 14.67 17.84
C PRO A 385 21.14 14.25 18.57
N GLN A 386 20.03 14.87 18.24
CA GLN A 386 18.73 14.66 18.89
C GLN A 386 18.17 13.24 18.68
N ARG A 387 18.61 12.54 17.61
CA ARG A 387 18.13 11.20 17.25
C ARG A 387 19.06 10.06 17.65
N ARG A 388 20.27 10.39 18.09
CA ARG A 388 21.32 9.39 18.40
C ARG A 388 20.97 8.51 19.59
N SER A 389 20.39 9.05 20.66
CA SER A 389 20.10 8.29 21.88
C SER A 389 19.21 7.08 21.64
N SER A 390 18.13 7.22 20.86
CA SER A 390 17.22 6.14 20.53
C SER A 390 17.85 5.07 19.63
N ILE A 391 18.81 5.45 18.77
CA ILE A 391 19.57 4.52 17.93
C ILE A 391 20.60 3.76 18.79
N THR A 392 21.36 4.49 19.63
CA THR A 392 22.38 3.91 20.49
C THR A 392 21.82 2.87 21.44
N TRP A 393 20.67 3.14 22.05
CA TRP A 393 20.00 2.17 22.92
C TRP A 393 19.70 0.84 22.20
N ARG A 394 19.20 0.89 20.98
CA ARG A 394 18.88 -0.31 20.17
C ARG A 394 20.15 -1.03 19.71
N LEU A 395 21.18 -0.28 19.40
CA LEU A 395 22.49 -0.85 19.04
C LEU A 395 23.06 -1.65 20.22
N HIS A 396 23.10 -1.06 21.42
CA HIS A 396 23.52 -1.78 22.63
C HIS A 396 22.67 -3.03 22.89
N ARG A 397 21.35 -2.95 22.70
CA ARG A 397 20.48 -4.10 22.86
C ARG A 397 20.81 -5.23 21.88
N ALA A 398 21.08 -4.91 20.63
CA ALA A 398 21.48 -5.89 19.63
C ALA A 398 22.87 -6.48 19.92
N GLU A 399 23.80 -5.68 20.47
CA GLU A 399 25.12 -6.13 20.92
C GLU A 399 25.04 -7.07 22.14
N GLU A 400 24.23 -6.74 23.12
CA GLU A 400 23.99 -7.60 24.30
C GLU A 400 23.44 -8.97 23.90
N LEU A 401 22.42 -9.00 23.02
CA LEU A 401 21.83 -10.24 22.51
C LEU A 401 22.86 -11.07 21.75
N ALA A 402 23.69 -10.43 20.92
CA ALA A 402 24.73 -11.11 20.16
C ALA A 402 25.84 -11.66 21.05
N ALA A 403 26.31 -10.87 22.00
CA ALA A 403 27.33 -11.31 22.95
C ALA A 403 26.86 -12.44 23.86
N GLY A 404 25.58 -12.39 24.29
CA GLY A 404 24.99 -13.41 25.13
C GLY A 404 24.73 -14.74 24.39
N ASN A 405 24.19 -14.69 23.18
CA ASN A 405 23.78 -15.89 22.44
C ASN A 405 24.91 -16.48 21.59
N PHE A 406 25.87 -15.66 21.13
CA PHE A 406 26.94 -16.07 20.21
C PHE A 406 28.33 -15.57 20.65
N PRO A 407 28.81 -15.90 21.83
CA PRO A 407 30.02 -15.30 22.40
C PRO A 407 31.31 -15.57 21.60
N VAL A 408 31.37 -16.68 20.85
CA VAL A 408 32.55 -17.03 20.02
C VAL A 408 32.55 -16.23 18.72
N ILE A 409 31.41 -16.21 18.01
CA ILE A 409 31.26 -15.48 16.74
C ILE A 409 31.46 -13.98 16.99
N TRP A 410 30.89 -13.48 18.09
CA TRP A 410 30.91 -12.07 18.43
C TRP A 410 32.34 -11.55 18.73
N ARG A 411 33.13 -12.29 19.52
CA ARG A 411 34.51 -11.92 19.78
C ARG A 411 35.36 -11.83 18.51
N HIS A 412 35.14 -12.73 17.57
CA HIS A 412 35.86 -12.72 16.28
C HIS A 412 35.45 -11.54 15.39
N ALA A 413 34.17 -11.21 15.34
CA ALA A 413 33.66 -10.06 14.59
C ALA A 413 34.07 -8.70 15.17
N ALA A 414 34.33 -8.63 16.49
CA ALA A 414 34.80 -7.44 17.18
C ALA A 414 36.33 -7.24 17.09
N GLY A 415 37.05 -8.08 16.32
CA GLY A 415 38.53 -7.98 16.15
C GLY A 415 39.33 -8.46 17.36
N GLY A 416 38.75 -9.23 18.25
CA GLY A 416 39.46 -9.90 19.33
C GLY A 416 40.17 -11.13 18.82
N ASP A 417 41.51 -11.10 18.89
CA ASP A 417 42.36 -12.25 18.62
C ASP A 417 42.00 -13.40 19.57
N PRO A 418 41.87 -14.66 19.11
CA PRO A 418 41.69 -15.79 20.00
C PRO A 418 42.98 -16.02 20.78
N ALA A 419 42.94 -15.81 22.11
CA ALA A 419 43.98 -16.19 23.01
C ALA A 419 44.06 -17.71 23.18
#